data_3fd4e0d29f80fa13f22910529f9967ce
#
_entry.id   3fd4e0d29f80fa13f22910529f9967ce
#
_cell.length_a   1.000
_cell.length_b   1.000
_cell.length_c   1.000
_cell.angle_alpha   90.00
_cell.angle_beta   90.00
_cell.angle_gamma   90.00
#
_symmetry.space_group_name_H-M   'P 1'
#
loop_
_entity.id
_entity.type
_entity.pdbx_description
1 polymer ?
#
loop_
_entity_poly.entity_id
_entity_poly.type
_entity_poly.pdbx_seq_one_letter_code
_entity_poly.pdbx_strand_id
1 'polypeptide(L)'
;MVRETDEIPAEVLELAHEKRQELIEQLSDVDDEMAEIFIEERQPTIEELAGALRRATVGCRFSPVFMGTAIKNKGVQALLDGMCAYLPNPMESPAVANDLLVAKRLAAEANEQGAESDAVMSRAQSGSEVQLVPASDAPLVGLAFKLEESRFGQLTYMRVYQGQLRRGAIIFNSRTGKKVKVPRLVRMHSNDMEDVQEIGPGEICAMFGVECSSGDTFTDGSTSLSMSAMFVPDPVISLSLTPEGKDSSTNFSRALNRFQKEDPTFRVHVD
;
A
#
# COMPACT_ATOMS: atom_id res chain seq x y z
N MET A 1 -26.31 18.63 -7.66
CA MET A 1 -27.34 17.67 -8.09
C MET A 1 -26.80 16.96 -9.31
N VAL A 2 -26.59 15.65 -9.25
CA VAL A 2 -26.24 14.82 -10.41
C VAL A 2 -27.52 14.67 -11.24
N ARG A 3 -27.42 14.88 -12.55
CA ARG A 3 -28.49 14.58 -13.48
C ARG A 3 -28.07 13.37 -14.29
N GLU A 4 -28.82 12.31 -14.20
CA GLU A 4 -28.70 11.15 -15.07
C GLU A 4 -29.72 11.30 -16.20
N THR A 5 -29.29 11.01 -17.41
CA THR A 5 -30.14 11.04 -18.59
C THR A 5 -29.70 9.90 -19.52
N ASP A 6 -30.69 9.20 -20.06
CA ASP A 6 -30.49 8.16 -21.07
C ASP A 6 -30.38 8.77 -22.48
N GLU A 7 -30.59 10.08 -22.60
CA GLU A 7 -30.51 10.78 -23.88
C GLU A 7 -29.08 11.29 -24.12
N ILE A 8 -28.40 10.73 -25.11
CA ILE A 8 -27.15 11.24 -25.62
C ILE A 8 -27.47 12.33 -26.66
N PRO A 9 -26.91 13.55 -26.56
CA PRO A 9 -27.10 14.58 -27.60
C PRO A 9 -26.71 14.07 -28.98
N ALA A 10 -27.54 14.36 -29.97
CA ALA A 10 -27.34 13.86 -31.33
C ALA A 10 -25.97 14.22 -31.95
N GLU A 11 -25.40 15.36 -31.54
CA GLU A 11 -24.08 15.84 -32.00
C GLU A 11 -22.91 14.93 -31.55
N VAL A 12 -23.06 14.18 -30.48
CA VAL A 12 -22.02 13.30 -29.91
C VAL A 12 -22.38 11.81 -29.91
N LEU A 13 -23.55 11.45 -30.44
CA LEU A 13 -24.06 10.08 -30.43
C LEU A 13 -23.15 9.13 -31.23
N GLU A 14 -22.74 9.52 -32.43
CA GLU A 14 -21.86 8.72 -33.28
C GLU A 14 -20.50 8.50 -32.59
N LEU A 15 -19.92 9.56 -32.02
CA LEU A 15 -18.67 9.48 -31.29
C LEU A 15 -18.80 8.59 -30.05
N ALA A 16 -19.94 8.64 -29.34
CA ALA A 16 -20.17 7.80 -28.17
C ALA A 16 -20.23 6.31 -28.55
N HIS A 17 -20.86 5.97 -29.67
CA HIS A 17 -20.88 4.60 -30.19
C HIS A 17 -19.47 4.14 -30.62
N GLU A 18 -18.71 4.98 -31.33
CA GLU A 18 -17.34 4.69 -31.72
C GLU A 18 -16.47 4.39 -30.47
N LYS A 19 -16.51 5.25 -29.46
CA LYS A 19 -15.72 5.08 -28.24
C LYS A 19 -16.16 3.90 -27.38
N ARG A 20 -17.46 3.57 -27.39
CA ARG A 20 -17.94 2.34 -26.75
C ARG A 20 -17.38 1.10 -27.46
N GLN A 21 -17.37 1.09 -28.79
CA GLN A 21 -16.81 -0.03 -29.57
C GLN A 21 -15.31 -0.18 -29.32
N GLU A 22 -14.56 0.92 -29.34
CA GLU A 22 -13.14 0.93 -29.01
C GLU A 22 -12.85 0.36 -27.59
N LEU A 23 -13.70 0.69 -26.61
CA LEU A 23 -13.58 0.14 -25.27
C LEU A 23 -13.80 -1.39 -25.24
N ILE A 24 -14.79 -1.88 -25.98
CA ILE A 24 -15.07 -3.32 -26.09
C ILE A 24 -13.90 -4.06 -26.73
N GLU A 25 -13.33 -3.52 -27.82
CA GLU A 25 -12.16 -4.07 -28.49
C GLU A 25 -10.95 -4.15 -27.53
N GLN A 26 -10.63 -3.06 -26.84
CA GLN A 26 -9.52 -3.04 -25.88
C GLN A 26 -9.72 -4.00 -24.71
N LEU A 27 -10.94 -4.19 -24.25
CA LEU A 27 -11.25 -5.14 -23.18
C LEU A 27 -11.17 -6.58 -23.66
N SER A 28 -11.53 -6.87 -24.92
CA SER A 28 -11.41 -8.20 -25.49
C SER A 28 -9.96 -8.70 -25.58
N ASP A 29 -9.00 -7.80 -25.63
CA ASP A 29 -7.57 -8.14 -25.63
C ASP A 29 -7.04 -8.58 -24.26
N VAL A 30 -7.77 -8.27 -23.16
CA VAL A 30 -7.30 -8.46 -21.80
C VAL A 30 -8.25 -9.24 -20.88
N ASP A 31 -9.45 -9.58 -21.36
CA ASP A 31 -10.45 -10.33 -20.60
C ASP A 31 -11.09 -11.41 -21.48
N ASP A 32 -10.95 -12.67 -21.05
CA ASP A 32 -11.35 -13.84 -21.86
C ASP A 32 -12.88 -13.88 -22.13
N GLU A 33 -13.72 -13.53 -21.14
CA GLU A 33 -15.17 -13.49 -21.31
C GLU A 33 -15.59 -12.40 -22.33
N MET A 34 -14.89 -11.27 -22.33
CA MET A 34 -15.15 -10.21 -23.29
C MET A 34 -14.68 -10.61 -24.69
N ALA A 35 -13.57 -11.34 -24.79
CA ALA A 35 -13.08 -11.89 -26.06
C ALA A 35 -14.10 -12.84 -26.70
N GLU A 36 -14.74 -13.72 -25.91
CA GLU A 36 -15.80 -14.60 -26.39
C GLU A 36 -16.99 -13.81 -26.95
N ILE A 37 -17.48 -12.79 -26.21
CA ILE A 37 -18.55 -11.91 -26.63
C ILE A 37 -18.20 -11.18 -27.94
N PHE A 38 -16.96 -10.74 -28.07
CA PHE A 38 -16.47 -10.04 -29.26
C PHE A 38 -16.41 -10.96 -30.49
N ILE A 39 -15.94 -12.21 -30.31
CA ILE A 39 -15.88 -13.22 -31.38
C ILE A 39 -17.31 -13.63 -31.85
N GLU A 40 -18.27 -13.65 -30.93
CA GLU A 40 -19.67 -13.91 -31.23
C GLU A 40 -20.37 -12.73 -31.95
N GLU A 41 -19.68 -11.63 -32.16
CA GLU A 41 -20.21 -10.36 -32.72
C GLU A 41 -21.44 -9.84 -31.95
N ARG A 42 -21.52 -10.16 -30.65
CA ARG A 42 -22.62 -9.76 -29.76
C ARG A 42 -22.26 -8.45 -29.04
N GLN A 43 -23.25 -7.59 -28.86
CA GLN A 43 -23.08 -6.43 -27.97
C GLN A 43 -23.13 -6.85 -26.51
N PRO A 44 -22.12 -6.49 -25.69
CA PRO A 44 -22.14 -6.77 -24.26
C PRO A 44 -23.19 -5.93 -23.52
N THR A 45 -23.79 -6.51 -22.50
CA THR A 45 -24.62 -5.78 -21.54
C THR A 45 -23.75 -4.84 -20.68
N ILE A 46 -24.38 -3.94 -19.94
CA ILE A 46 -23.67 -3.03 -19.02
C ILE A 46 -22.98 -3.82 -17.91
N GLU A 47 -23.66 -4.87 -17.39
CA GLU A 47 -23.10 -5.72 -16.34
C GLU A 47 -21.88 -6.53 -16.84
N GLU A 48 -21.92 -7.09 -18.03
CA GLU A 48 -20.80 -7.80 -18.64
C GLU A 48 -19.60 -6.88 -18.84
N LEU A 49 -19.84 -5.67 -19.37
CA LEU A 49 -18.80 -4.67 -19.57
C LEU A 49 -18.19 -4.21 -18.25
N ALA A 50 -19.00 -3.93 -17.23
CA ALA A 50 -18.53 -3.54 -15.89
C ALA A 50 -17.75 -4.67 -15.22
N GLY A 51 -18.20 -5.93 -15.39
CA GLY A 51 -17.52 -7.11 -14.87
C GLY A 51 -16.13 -7.30 -15.50
N ALA A 52 -16.02 -7.17 -16.81
CA ALA A 52 -14.74 -7.25 -17.52
C ALA A 52 -13.80 -6.11 -17.13
N LEU A 53 -14.29 -4.87 -17.04
CA LEU A 53 -13.53 -3.73 -16.53
C LEU A 53 -12.95 -4.01 -15.14
N ARG A 54 -13.77 -4.55 -14.22
CA ARG A 54 -13.33 -4.89 -12.88
C ARG A 54 -12.26 -5.97 -12.89
N ARG A 55 -12.48 -7.10 -13.57
CA ARG A 55 -11.49 -8.20 -13.66
C ARG A 55 -10.17 -7.73 -14.22
N ALA A 56 -10.19 -6.97 -15.31
CA ALA A 56 -9.00 -6.44 -15.95
C ALA A 56 -8.27 -5.41 -15.06
N THR A 57 -9.01 -4.57 -14.32
CA THR A 57 -8.44 -3.57 -13.39
C THR A 57 -7.80 -4.25 -12.17
N VAL A 58 -8.49 -5.20 -11.53
CA VAL A 58 -7.96 -5.95 -10.39
C VAL A 58 -6.73 -6.77 -10.79
N GLY A 59 -6.72 -7.32 -12.01
CA GLY A 59 -5.58 -8.02 -12.60
C GLY A 59 -4.44 -7.11 -13.08
N CYS A 60 -4.54 -5.78 -12.89
CA CYS A 60 -3.56 -4.78 -13.37
C CYS A 60 -3.29 -4.85 -14.89
N ARG A 61 -4.26 -5.30 -15.67
CA ARG A 61 -4.17 -5.40 -17.15
C ARG A 61 -4.85 -4.24 -17.86
N PHE A 62 -5.69 -3.49 -17.15
CA PHE A 62 -6.44 -2.35 -17.67
C PHE A 62 -6.54 -1.23 -16.62
N SER A 63 -6.58 0.03 -17.07
CA SER A 63 -6.74 1.20 -16.20
C SER A 63 -7.93 2.04 -16.67
N PRO A 64 -9.09 2.00 -15.99
CA PRO A 64 -10.22 2.84 -16.34
C PRO A 64 -9.91 4.32 -16.08
N VAL A 65 -10.26 5.18 -17.03
CA VAL A 65 -10.01 6.62 -16.99
C VAL A 65 -11.32 7.38 -16.85
N PHE A 66 -11.38 8.28 -15.86
CA PHE A 66 -12.53 9.14 -15.59
C PHE A 66 -12.16 10.59 -15.83
N MET A 67 -13.00 11.31 -16.55
CA MET A 67 -12.82 12.74 -16.80
C MET A 67 -13.65 13.57 -15.84
N GLY A 68 -13.04 14.64 -15.30
CA GLY A 68 -13.73 15.53 -14.38
C GLY A 68 -12.96 16.79 -14.06
N THR A 69 -13.55 17.65 -13.29
CA THR A 69 -12.91 18.84 -12.72
C THR A 69 -13.29 19.01 -11.25
N ALA A 70 -12.36 18.71 -10.35
CA ALA A 70 -12.56 18.81 -8.91
C ALA A 70 -12.90 20.23 -8.46
N ILE A 71 -12.24 21.25 -9.02
CA ILE A 71 -12.49 22.67 -8.69
C ILE A 71 -13.92 23.08 -9.01
N LYS A 72 -14.50 22.55 -10.09
CA LYS A 72 -15.88 22.85 -10.50
C LYS A 72 -16.89 21.82 -10.00
N ASN A 73 -16.44 20.83 -9.20
CA ASN A 73 -17.25 19.73 -8.68
C ASN A 73 -18.07 19.00 -9.77
N LYS A 74 -17.40 18.66 -10.89
CA LYS A 74 -18.01 17.91 -11.99
C LYS A 74 -17.27 16.58 -12.18
N GLY A 75 -18.01 15.47 -12.35
CA GLY A 75 -17.47 14.14 -12.54
C GLY A 75 -16.89 13.48 -11.28
N VAL A 76 -16.90 14.14 -10.12
CA VAL A 76 -16.32 13.63 -8.86
C VAL A 76 -17.07 12.40 -8.36
N GLN A 77 -18.41 12.41 -8.43
CA GLN A 77 -19.25 11.30 -8.00
C GLN A 77 -18.97 10.05 -8.86
N ALA A 78 -18.95 10.20 -10.17
CA ALA A 78 -18.64 9.09 -11.09
C ALA A 78 -17.26 8.48 -10.84
N LEU A 79 -16.25 9.31 -10.50
CA LEU A 79 -14.93 8.82 -10.09
C LEU A 79 -14.98 8.02 -8.78
N LEU A 80 -15.68 8.53 -7.76
CA LEU A 80 -15.81 7.83 -6.47
C LEU A 80 -16.57 6.51 -6.62
N ASP A 81 -17.64 6.48 -7.39
CA ASP A 81 -18.39 5.28 -7.70
C ASP A 81 -17.52 4.27 -8.49
N GLY A 82 -16.73 4.75 -9.45
CA GLY A 82 -15.78 3.95 -10.19
C GLY A 82 -14.66 3.36 -9.30
N MET A 83 -14.17 4.11 -8.33
CA MET A 83 -13.22 3.59 -7.33
C MET A 83 -13.84 2.42 -6.53
N CYS A 84 -15.08 2.57 -6.09
CA CYS A 84 -15.79 1.50 -5.37
C CYS A 84 -16.09 0.29 -6.26
N ALA A 85 -16.42 0.52 -7.55
CA ALA A 85 -16.78 -0.53 -8.48
C ALA A 85 -15.58 -1.33 -9.00
N TYR A 86 -14.44 -0.68 -9.27
CA TYR A 86 -13.33 -1.29 -10.03
C TYR A 86 -12.07 -1.57 -9.23
N LEU A 87 -11.82 -0.90 -8.09
CA LEU A 87 -10.63 -1.19 -7.28
C LEU A 87 -10.84 -2.42 -6.37
N PRO A 88 -9.77 -3.20 -6.12
CA PRO A 88 -9.86 -4.36 -5.26
C PRO A 88 -10.07 -3.96 -3.79
N ASN A 89 -10.84 -4.74 -3.06
CA ASN A 89 -10.86 -4.66 -1.60
C ASN A 89 -9.66 -5.43 -1.00
N PRO A 90 -9.38 -5.29 0.31
CA PRO A 90 -8.23 -5.95 0.95
C PRO A 90 -8.21 -7.49 0.84
N MET A 91 -9.38 -8.14 0.64
CA MET A 91 -9.47 -9.59 0.46
C MET A 91 -9.07 -10.03 -0.95
N GLU A 92 -9.26 -9.16 -1.93
CA GLU A 92 -8.97 -9.42 -3.35
C GLU A 92 -7.52 -9.07 -3.73
N SER A 93 -6.81 -8.36 -2.85
CA SER A 93 -5.41 -7.99 -3.06
C SER A 93 -4.53 -8.75 -2.08
N PRO A 94 -4.01 -9.93 -2.47
CA PRO A 94 -3.18 -10.74 -1.58
C PRO A 94 -1.92 -9.98 -1.17
N ALA A 95 -1.60 -10.03 0.12
CA ALA A 95 -0.37 -9.48 0.65
C ALA A 95 0.62 -10.61 0.94
N VAL A 96 1.91 -10.34 0.75
CA VAL A 96 2.99 -11.29 0.95
C VAL A 96 3.94 -10.74 2.01
N ALA A 97 4.39 -11.61 2.90
CA ALA A 97 5.45 -11.35 3.87
C ALA A 97 6.57 -12.38 3.71
N ASN A 98 7.75 -12.05 4.19
CA ASN A 98 8.87 -12.99 4.25
C ASN A 98 9.00 -13.57 5.65
N ASP A 99 9.14 -14.89 5.75
CA ASP A 99 9.51 -15.56 6.99
C ASP A 99 11.02 -15.37 7.23
N LEU A 100 11.36 -14.59 8.24
CA LEU A 100 12.75 -14.24 8.57
C LEU A 100 13.59 -15.45 9.01
N LEU A 101 12.98 -16.50 9.56
CA LEU A 101 13.70 -17.70 9.95
C LEU A 101 14.05 -18.55 8.72
N VAL A 102 13.10 -18.69 7.80
CA VAL A 102 13.32 -19.36 6.52
C VAL A 102 14.33 -18.60 5.68
N ALA A 103 14.19 -17.26 5.58
CA ALA A 103 15.11 -16.41 4.84
C ALA A 103 16.56 -16.54 5.35
N LYS A 104 16.77 -16.53 6.66
CA LYS A 104 18.10 -16.72 7.28
C LYS A 104 18.70 -18.09 6.97
N ARG A 105 17.88 -19.15 7.01
CA ARG A 105 18.33 -20.50 6.68
C ARG A 105 18.77 -20.60 5.21
N LEU A 106 17.93 -20.11 4.29
CA LEU A 106 18.23 -20.11 2.85
C LEU A 106 19.48 -19.29 2.51
N ALA A 107 19.65 -18.14 3.18
CA ALA A 107 20.85 -17.33 3.01
C ALA A 107 22.12 -18.04 3.50
N ALA A 108 22.05 -18.75 4.63
CA ALA A 108 23.18 -19.54 5.14
C ALA A 108 23.55 -20.67 4.18
N GLU A 109 22.57 -21.45 3.70
CA GLU A 109 22.77 -22.52 2.73
C GLU A 109 23.38 -22.02 1.41
N ALA A 110 22.93 -20.85 0.91
CA ALA A 110 23.47 -20.25 -0.32
C ALA A 110 24.90 -19.75 -0.14
N ASN A 111 25.24 -19.19 1.00
CA ASN A 111 26.61 -18.76 1.34
C ASN A 111 27.56 -19.96 1.44
N GLU A 112 27.15 -21.08 2.03
CA GLU A 112 27.94 -22.32 2.07
C GLU A 112 28.21 -22.89 0.66
N GLN A 113 27.31 -22.65 -0.29
CA GLN A 113 27.44 -23.05 -1.69
C GLN A 113 28.28 -22.05 -2.51
N GLY A 114 28.79 -20.96 -1.91
CA GLY A 114 29.64 -19.96 -2.57
C GLY A 114 28.87 -19.07 -3.57
N ALA A 115 27.59 -18.89 -3.39
CA ALA A 115 26.80 -18.00 -4.25
C ALA A 115 27.18 -16.52 -4.05
N GLU A 116 27.06 -15.72 -5.10
CA GLU A 116 27.25 -14.28 -5.02
C GLU A 116 26.19 -13.62 -4.12
N SER A 117 26.53 -12.49 -3.49
CA SER A 117 25.67 -11.83 -2.50
C SER A 117 24.24 -11.51 -3.02
N ASP A 118 24.13 -11.07 -4.28
CA ASP A 118 22.86 -10.74 -4.90
C ASP A 118 21.98 -11.99 -5.15
N ALA A 119 22.61 -13.09 -5.54
CA ALA A 119 21.95 -14.38 -5.72
C ALA A 119 21.48 -14.97 -4.37
N VAL A 120 22.28 -14.81 -3.30
CA VAL A 120 21.90 -15.17 -1.92
C VAL A 120 20.66 -14.42 -1.47
N MET A 121 20.66 -13.09 -1.65
CA MET A 121 19.54 -12.22 -1.28
C MET A 121 18.27 -12.57 -2.05
N SER A 122 18.35 -12.73 -3.36
CA SER A 122 17.23 -13.08 -4.22
C SER A 122 16.61 -14.43 -3.85
N ARG A 123 17.45 -15.45 -3.62
CA ARG A 123 17.00 -16.79 -3.22
C ARG A 123 16.37 -16.81 -1.82
N ALA A 124 16.94 -16.05 -0.89
CA ALA A 124 16.39 -15.92 0.46
C ALA A 124 15.02 -15.22 0.45
N GLN A 125 14.83 -14.20 -0.36
CA GLN A 125 13.55 -13.51 -0.50
C GLN A 125 12.50 -14.41 -1.15
N SER A 126 12.74 -14.90 -2.36
CA SER A 126 11.74 -15.68 -3.09
C SER A 126 11.36 -17.01 -2.42
N GLY A 127 12.29 -17.62 -1.69
CA GLY A 127 12.05 -18.88 -0.97
C GLY A 127 11.41 -18.74 0.42
N SER A 128 11.29 -17.50 0.94
CA SER A 128 10.71 -17.22 2.27
C SER A 128 9.33 -16.56 2.22
N GLU A 129 8.77 -16.39 1.04
CA GLU A 129 7.48 -15.74 0.85
C GLU A 129 6.33 -16.54 1.47
N VAL A 130 5.50 -15.85 2.24
CA VAL A 130 4.29 -16.37 2.88
C VAL A 130 3.13 -15.47 2.51
N GLN A 131 2.08 -16.05 1.95
CA GLN A 131 0.86 -15.31 1.68
C GLN A 131 0.10 -15.06 2.97
N LEU A 132 -0.25 -13.80 3.22
CA LEU A 132 -1.04 -13.39 4.38
C LEU A 132 -2.53 -13.60 4.12
N VAL A 133 -3.23 -14.06 5.15
CA VAL A 133 -4.68 -14.24 5.12
C VAL A 133 -5.32 -13.13 5.95
N PRO A 134 -6.16 -12.26 5.37
CA PRO A 134 -6.78 -11.14 6.10
C PRO A 134 -7.91 -11.65 7.01
N ALA A 135 -7.55 -12.48 8.00
CA ALA A 135 -8.44 -13.06 9.01
C ALA A 135 -8.11 -12.46 10.39
N SER A 136 -9.15 -12.14 11.15
CA SER A 136 -9.01 -11.50 12.47
C SER A 136 -8.46 -12.41 13.56
N ASP A 137 -8.61 -13.72 13.40
CA ASP A 137 -8.13 -14.77 14.33
C ASP A 137 -6.71 -15.27 14.01
N ALA A 138 -6.14 -14.80 12.90
CA ALA A 138 -4.76 -15.09 12.54
C ALA A 138 -3.75 -14.26 13.35
N PRO A 139 -2.46 -14.65 13.41
CA PRO A 139 -1.41 -13.86 14.01
C PRO A 139 -1.31 -12.44 13.46
N LEU A 140 -1.06 -11.45 14.30
CA LEU A 140 -0.96 -10.06 13.87
C LEU A 140 0.22 -9.85 12.91
N VAL A 141 -0.05 -9.23 11.77
CA VAL A 141 0.94 -8.65 10.86
C VAL A 141 0.49 -7.26 10.44
N GLY A 142 1.26 -6.25 10.81
CA GLY A 142 1.00 -4.85 10.47
C GLY A 142 2.25 -4.16 9.96
N LEU A 143 2.10 -3.26 9.00
CA LEU A 143 3.17 -2.47 8.41
C LEU A 143 3.05 -1.00 8.79
N ALA A 144 4.07 -0.45 9.44
CA ALA A 144 4.22 0.99 9.63
C ALA A 144 4.72 1.61 8.32
N PHE A 145 3.82 2.22 7.56
CA PHE A 145 4.15 2.70 6.21
C PHE A 145 4.43 4.20 6.14
N LYS A 146 4.02 4.97 7.16
CA LYS A 146 4.26 6.41 7.23
C LYS A 146 4.47 6.85 8.68
N LEU A 147 5.42 7.76 8.87
CA LEU A 147 5.67 8.44 10.12
C LEU A 147 5.42 9.93 9.94
N GLU A 148 4.89 10.56 10.98
CA GLU A 148 4.66 11.99 11.02
C GLU A 148 4.96 12.50 12.41
N GLU A 149 5.77 13.54 12.54
CA GLU A 149 6.04 14.12 13.83
C GLU A 149 5.12 15.29 14.09
N SER A 150 4.38 15.21 15.18
CA SER A 150 3.49 16.24 15.65
C SER A 150 4.02 16.85 16.94
N ARG A 151 3.40 17.96 17.40
CA ARG A 151 3.65 18.54 18.73
C ARG A 151 3.40 17.56 19.89
N PHE A 152 2.71 16.45 19.64
CA PHE A 152 2.39 15.40 20.61
C PHE A 152 3.33 14.18 20.52
N GLY A 153 4.40 14.28 19.71
CA GLY A 153 5.33 13.20 19.43
C GLY A 153 5.10 12.53 18.09
N GLN A 154 5.81 11.44 17.87
CA GLN A 154 5.74 10.66 16.64
C GLN A 154 4.39 9.99 16.49
N LEU A 155 3.73 10.24 15.37
CA LEU A 155 2.52 9.56 14.92
C LEU A 155 2.91 8.52 13.86
N THR A 156 2.60 7.26 14.12
CA THR A 156 2.92 6.14 13.24
C THR A 156 1.65 5.63 12.59
N TYR A 157 1.57 5.72 11.27
CA TYR A 157 0.48 5.14 10.49
C TYR A 157 0.81 3.68 10.18
N MET A 158 -0.13 2.80 10.51
CA MET A 158 -0.01 1.37 10.31
C MET A 158 -1.21 0.82 9.56
N ARG A 159 -0.96 -0.06 8.58
CA ARG A 159 -1.96 -0.93 7.99
C ARG A 159 -1.85 -2.32 8.61
N VAL A 160 -2.98 -2.87 9.05
CA VAL A 160 -3.08 -4.26 9.50
C VAL A 160 -3.40 -5.13 8.30
N TYR A 161 -2.59 -6.15 8.03
CA TYR A 161 -2.79 -7.10 6.93
C TYR A 161 -3.42 -8.39 7.39
N GLN A 162 -3.13 -8.80 8.62
CA GLN A 162 -3.61 -10.04 9.22
C GLN A 162 -3.73 -9.86 10.74
N GLY A 163 -4.66 -10.58 11.37
CA GLY A 163 -4.90 -10.49 12.80
C GLY A 163 -5.57 -9.18 13.23
N GLN A 164 -5.49 -8.87 14.51
CA GLN A 164 -6.07 -7.66 15.12
C GLN A 164 -5.05 -6.91 15.95
N LEU A 165 -5.05 -5.59 15.82
CA LEU A 165 -4.29 -4.68 16.66
C LEU A 165 -5.19 -4.11 17.74
N ARG A 166 -4.87 -4.33 19.03
CA ARG A 166 -5.67 -3.87 20.16
C ARG A 166 -4.90 -2.86 21.00
N ARG A 167 -5.60 -1.85 21.50
CA ARG A 167 -5.06 -0.90 22.47
C ARG A 167 -4.56 -1.65 23.71
N GLY A 168 -3.35 -1.34 24.16
CA GLY A 168 -2.72 -1.97 25.32
C GLY A 168 -2.06 -3.32 25.05
N ALA A 169 -2.24 -3.92 23.88
CA ALA A 169 -1.54 -5.13 23.50
C ALA A 169 -0.02 -4.91 23.38
N ILE A 170 0.74 -5.98 23.49
CA ILE A 170 2.19 -5.96 23.25
C ILE A 170 2.43 -6.45 21.83
N ILE A 171 3.14 -5.66 21.04
CA ILE A 171 3.57 -5.99 19.70
C ILE A 171 5.09 -5.97 19.60
N PHE A 172 5.63 -6.60 18.57
CA PHE A 172 7.06 -6.75 18.36
C PHE A 172 7.43 -6.17 17.00
N ASN A 173 8.42 -5.31 16.99
CA ASN A 173 9.03 -4.85 15.75
C ASN A 173 9.92 -5.96 15.18
N SER A 174 9.59 -6.50 14.02
CA SER A 174 10.29 -7.65 13.41
C SER A 174 11.75 -7.35 13.07
N ARG A 175 12.08 -6.10 12.71
CA ARG A 175 13.44 -5.69 12.37
C ARG A 175 14.34 -5.56 13.60
N THR A 176 13.84 -4.92 14.67
CA THR A 176 14.66 -4.61 15.85
C THR A 176 14.48 -5.60 17.00
N GLY A 177 13.46 -6.45 16.96
CA GLY A 177 13.07 -7.35 18.06
C GLY A 177 12.51 -6.64 19.29
N LYS A 178 12.36 -5.31 19.25
CA LYS A 178 11.86 -4.53 20.40
C LYS A 178 10.37 -4.77 20.63
N LYS A 179 10.01 -4.91 21.90
CA LYS A 179 8.61 -4.95 22.37
C LYS A 179 8.07 -3.54 22.50
N VAL A 180 6.86 -3.33 21.99
CA VAL A 180 6.15 -2.06 22.10
C VAL A 180 4.75 -2.35 22.64
N LYS A 181 4.34 -1.62 23.67
CA LYS A 181 2.95 -1.64 24.13
C LYS A 181 2.16 -0.64 23.28
N VAL A 182 1.09 -1.10 22.62
CA VAL A 182 0.22 -0.26 21.82
C VAL A 182 -0.41 0.82 22.72
N PRO A 183 -0.09 2.10 22.49
CA PRO A 183 -0.56 3.17 23.38
C PRO A 183 -1.98 3.60 22.96
N ARG A 184 -2.15 4.86 22.62
CA ARG A 184 -3.38 5.38 22.04
C ARG A 184 -3.48 4.95 20.58
N LEU A 185 -4.60 4.32 20.22
CA LEU A 185 -4.92 3.85 18.87
C LEU A 185 -6.04 4.71 18.30
N VAL A 186 -5.85 5.27 17.12
CA VAL A 186 -6.81 6.18 16.48
C VAL A 186 -7.04 5.82 15.02
N ARG A 187 -8.26 6.07 14.56
CA ARG A 187 -8.60 6.14 13.13
C ARG A 187 -8.56 7.61 12.71
N MET A 188 -7.91 7.88 11.59
CA MET A 188 -7.74 9.24 11.09
C MET A 188 -8.78 9.57 10.02
N HIS A 189 -9.44 10.71 10.18
CA HIS A 189 -10.28 11.34 9.16
C HIS A 189 -9.74 12.74 8.90
N SER A 190 -8.85 12.89 7.92
CA SER A 190 -8.08 14.12 7.72
C SER A 190 -7.32 14.50 9.01
N ASN A 191 -7.66 15.63 9.63
CA ASN A 191 -7.07 16.09 10.90
C ASN A 191 -7.82 15.60 12.15
N ASP A 192 -8.99 14.98 11.97
CA ASP A 192 -9.80 14.47 13.07
C ASP A 192 -9.35 13.06 13.47
N MET A 193 -9.32 12.81 14.78
CA MET A 193 -8.83 11.57 15.39
C MET A 193 -9.95 10.91 16.15
N GLU A 194 -10.38 9.75 15.69
CA GLU A 194 -11.33 8.90 16.39
C GLU A 194 -10.58 7.84 17.21
N ASP A 195 -10.76 7.85 18.55
CA ASP A 195 -10.18 6.82 19.42
C ASP A 195 -10.86 5.46 19.19
N VAL A 196 -10.08 4.43 18.90
CA VAL A 196 -10.57 3.08 18.71
C VAL A 196 -9.91 2.10 19.67
N GLN A 197 -10.59 0.99 19.99
CA GLN A 197 -10.07 -0.03 20.88
C GLN A 197 -9.32 -1.12 20.12
N GLU A 198 -9.75 -1.42 18.92
CA GLU A 198 -9.16 -2.42 18.04
C GLU A 198 -9.27 -2.05 16.57
N ILE A 199 -8.36 -2.59 15.77
CA ILE A 199 -8.30 -2.47 14.31
C ILE A 199 -8.12 -3.85 13.72
N GLY A 200 -8.93 -4.18 12.71
CA GLY A 200 -8.92 -5.45 12.01
C GLY A 200 -8.06 -5.46 10.74
N PRO A 201 -8.00 -6.62 10.06
CA PRO A 201 -7.26 -6.77 8.82
C PRO A 201 -7.87 -5.92 7.70
N GLY A 202 -6.99 -5.31 6.88
CA GLY A 202 -7.35 -4.39 5.80
C GLY A 202 -7.51 -2.93 6.23
N GLU A 203 -7.62 -2.64 7.52
CA GLU A 203 -7.80 -1.30 8.05
C GLU A 203 -6.47 -0.56 8.27
N ILE A 204 -6.56 0.76 8.30
CA ILE A 204 -5.45 1.67 8.60
C ILE A 204 -5.75 2.40 9.91
N CYS A 205 -4.74 2.50 10.76
CA CYS A 205 -4.79 3.25 12.00
C CYS A 205 -3.54 4.11 12.20
N ALA A 206 -3.57 4.94 13.22
CA ALA A 206 -2.40 5.66 13.68
C ALA A 206 -2.17 5.43 15.18
N MET A 207 -0.91 5.41 15.59
CA MET A 207 -0.46 5.22 16.97
C MET A 207 0.50 6.34 17.38
N PHE A 208 0.37 6.81 18.63
CA PHE A 208 1.28 7.82 19.16
C PHE A 208 2.44 7.17 19.92
N GLY A 209 3.64 7.76 19.82
CA GLY A 209 4.77 7.41 20.65
C GLY A 209 5.34 5.99 20.45
N VAL A 210 5.11 5.42 19.28
CA VAL A 210 5.73 4.16 18.86
C VAL A 210 7.03 4.48 18.14
N GLU A 211 8.16 4.10 18.74
CA GLU A 211 9.47 4.31 18.12
C GLU A 211 9.74 3.26 17.03
N CYS A 212 9.70 3.66 15.78
CA CYS A 212 9.97 2.81 14.62
C CYS A 212 10.46 3.65 13.44
N SER A 213 10.77 2.97 12.34
CA SER A 213 11.04 3.57 11.03
C SER A 213 9.92 3.24 10.04
N SER A 214 9.78 4.02 8.99
CA SER A 214 8.89 3.69 7.88
C SER A 214 9.33 2.37 7.25
N GLY A 215 8.38 1.46 6.97
CA GLY A 215 8.65 0.11 6.48
C GLY A 215 8.84 -0.95 7.58
N ASP A 216 8.82 -0.58 8.87
CA ASP A 216 8.89 -1.56 9.95
C ASP A 216 7.61 -2.41 10.04
N THR A 217 7.80 -3.72 10.17
CA THR A 217 6.72 -4.68 10.37
C THR A 217 6.55 -4.96 11.86
N PHE A 218 5.30 -5.03 12.29
CA PHE A 218 4.91 -5.38 13.64
C PHE A 218 4.10 -6.68 13.67
N THR A 219 4.44 -7.56 14.61
CA THR A 219 3.73 -8.83 14.86
C THR A 219 3.33 -8.94 16.34
N ASP A 220 2.56 -9.96 16.70
CA ASP A 220 2.25 -10.30 18.08
C ASP A 220 3.36 -11.12 18.77
N GLY A 221 4.43 -11.44 18.03
CA GLY A 221 5.57 -12.24 18.50
C GLY A 221 5.40 -13.75 18.35
N SER A 222 4.26 -14.23 17.86
CA SER A 222 4.06 -15.66 17.56
C SER A 222 4.71 -16.06 16.24
N THR A 223 4.95 -15.10 15.35
CA THR A 223 5.56 -15.30 14.02
C THR A 223 6.76 -14.38 13.81
N SER A 224 7.68 -14.81 12.95
CA SER A 224 8.87 -14.03 12.55
C SER A 224 8.69 -13.50 11.12
N LEU A 225 7.57 -12.85 10.85
CA LEU A 225 7.25 -12.31 9.53
C LEU A 225 7.73 -10.86 9.38
N SER A 226 8.16 -10.53 8.18
CA SER A 226 8.46 -9.15 7.75
C SER A 226 7.80 -8.89 6.42
N MET A 227 7.03 -7.81 6.33
CA MET A 227 6.49 -7.36 5.05
C MET A 227 7.65 -6.96 4.14
N SER A 228 7.52 -7.24 2.85
CA SER A 228 8.46 -6.72 1.86
C SER A 228 8.47 -5.20 1.95
N ALA A 229 9.64 -4.62 2.12
CA ALA A 229 9.77 -3.17 2.12
C ALA A 229 9.27 -2.62 0.77
N MET A 230 8.61 -1.46 0.82
CA MET A 230 8.36 -0.71 -0.40
C MET A 230 9.68 -0.52 -1.14
N PHE A 231 9.67 -0.65 -2.47
CA PHE A 231 10.85 -0.34 -3.28
C PHE A 231 11.29 1.10 -2.98
N VAL A 232 12.46 1.23 -2.38
CA VAL A 232 13.07 2.51 -2.05
C VAL A 232 14.21 2.73 -3.03
N PRO A 233 14.07 3.67 -3.99
CA PRO A 233 15.13 3.97 -4.92
C PRO A 233 16.34 4.56 -4.18
N ASP A 234 17.54 4.34 -4.72
CA ASP A 234 18.74 4.95 -4.18
C ASP A 234 18.71 6.47 -4.34
N PRO A 235 19.29 7.23 -3.38
CA PRO A 235 19.41 8.66 -3.48
C PRO A 235 20.20 9.06 -4.74
N VAL A 236 19.69 10.03 -5.50
CA VAL A 236 20.31 10.50 -6.76
C VAL A 236 21.12 11.79 -6.60
N ILE A 237 20.98 12.49 -5.47
CA ILE A 237 21.65 13.77 -5.19
C ILE A 237 22.26 13.71 -3.79
N SER A 238 23.50 14.18 -3.66
CA SER A 238 24.17 14.38 -2.37
C SER A 238 24.47 15.85 -2.16
N LEU A 239 24.21 16.34 -0.95
CA LEU A 239 24.46 17.71 -0.55
C LEU A 239 25.27 17.73 0.74
N SER A 240 26.26 18.62 0.82
CA SER A 240 26.97 18.91 2.08
C SER A 240 26.18 19.92 2.90
N LEU A 241 25.98 19.61 4.18
CA LEU A 241 25.24 20.45 5.13
C LEU A 241 26.14 20.81 6.31
N THR A 242 26.16 22.09 6.66
CA THR A 242 26.90 22.58 7.83
C THR A 242 25.97 23.45 8.69
N PRO A 243 25.87 23.22 10.02
CA PRO A 243 25.08 24.06 10.89
C PRO A 243 25.71 25.47 11.03
N GLU A 244 24.89 26.52 11.01
CA GLU A 244 25.34 27.90 11.08
C GLU A 244 25.97 28.28 12.44
N GLY A 245 25.67 27.55 13.52
CA GLY A 245 26.18 27.86 14.85
C GLY A 245 26.33 26.62 15.75
N LYS A 246 27.20 26.73 16.76
CA LYS A 246 27.44 25.64 17.71
C LYS A 246 26.21 25.24 18.51
N ASP A 247 25.34 26.18 18.85
CA ASP A 247 24.11 25.91 19.62
C ASP A 247 23.03 25.18 18.80
N SER A 248 23.12 25.22 17.46
CA SER A 248 22.20 24.53 16.55
C SER A 248 22.60 23.06 16.30
N SER A 249 23.81 22.63 16.63
CA SER A 249 24.36 21.31 16.32
C SER A 249 23.49 20.16 16.86
N THR A 250 23.01 20.25 18.10
CA THR A 250 22.14 19.23 18.70
C THR A 250 20.78 19.12 18.00
N ASN A 251 20.19 20.26 17.67
CA ASN A 251 18.90 20.30 16.95
C ASN A 251 19.06 19.84 15.50
N PHE A 252 20.18 20.17 14.88
CA PHE A 252 20.56 19.73 13.53
C PHE A 252 20.64 18.20 13.46
N SER A 253 21.45 17.57 14.34
CA SER A 253 21.57 16.11 14.40
C SER A 253 20.24 15.41 14.69
N ARG A 254 19.42 16.01 15.57
CA ARG A 254 18.09 15.49 15.86
C ARG A 254 17.16 15.55 14.63
N ALA A 255 17.20 16.66 13.88
CA ALA A 255 16.41 16.83 12.66
C ALA A 255 16.84 15.82 11.58
N LEU A 256 18.12 15.65 11.35
CA LEU A 256 18.64 14.67 10.38
C LEU A 256 18.22 13.24 10.72
N ASN A 257 18.35 12.85 11.99
CA ASN A 257 17.93 11.53 12.47
C ASN A 257 16.41 11.30 12.30
N ARG A 258 15.62 12.36 12.47
CA ARG A 258 14.19 12.33 12.25
C ARG A 258 13.88 12.12 10.77
N PHE A 259 14.46 12.88 9.86
CA PHE A 259 14.24 12.74 8.43
C PHE A 259 14.65 11.34 7.91
N GLN A 260 15.71 10.75 8.42
CA GLN A 260 16.08 9.36 8.07
C GLN A 260 15.05 8.32 8.53
N LYS A 261 14.29 8.58 9.60
CA LYS A 261 13.20 7.70 10.04
C LYS A 261 11.93 7.87 9.22
N GLU A 262 11.62 9.11 8.82
CA GLU A 262 10.43 9.46 8.05
C GLU A 262 10.57 9.07 6.58
N ASP A 263 11.73 9.35 5.99
CA ASP A 263 12.02 9.12 4.57
C ASP A 263 13.16 8.11 4.39
N PRO A 264 12.86 6.88 3.94
CA PRO A 264 13.87 5.85 3.74
C PRO A 264 14.84 6.15 2.59
N THR A 265 14.54 7.13 1.72
CA THR A 265 15.47 7.60 0.67
C THR A 265 16.51 8.58 1.20
N PHE A 266 16.25 9.20 2.37
CA PHE A 266 17.11 10.19 2.98
C PHE A 266 18.22 9.53 3.79
N ARG A 267 19.46 9.55 3.26
CA ARG A 267 20.65 8.96 3.91
C ARG A 267 21.60 10.05 4.35
N VAL A 268 22.16 9.93 5.54
CA VAL A 268 23.15 10.86 6.11
C VAL A 268 24.45 10.12 6.38
N HIS A 269 25.55 10.68 5.90
CA HIS A 269 26.90 10.26 6.20
C HIS A 269 27.63 11.43 6.89
N VAL A 270 28.57 11.12 7.74
CA VAL A 270 29.46 12.09 8.36
C VAL A 270 30.85 11.86 7.73
N ASP A 271 31.43 12.92 7.16
CA ASP A 271 32.78 12.89 6.60
C ASP A 271 33.85 12.88 7.69
#